data_f48ef1953418c03aca44a6184f4194d8
#
_entry.id   f48ef1953418c03aca44a6184f4194d8
#
_cell.length_a   1.000
_cell.length_b   1.000
_cell.length_c   1.000
_cell.angle_alpha   90.00
_cell.angle_beta   90.00
_cell.angle_gamma   90.00
#
_symmetry.space_group_name_H-M   'P 1'
#
loop_
_entity.id
_entity.type
_entity.pdbx_description
1 polymer ?
#
loop_
_entity_poly.entity_id
_entity_poly.type
_entity_poly.pdbx_seq_one_letter_code
_entity_poly.pdbx_strand_id
1 'polypeptide(L)'
;MQFHHDGFHAGDPDIYKLAKGQKEPMLDMPNEVDVLIVGSGPAGLTLAAQLAAHPDITTRIIDLKPGPMEKGQADGISCRSMEMFQAFDFAEKVKREACWVNETSFWNPNPEKPSEIHRTGRIQDVEDGLSEMPHVILNQARVHDRYLEVMQNSSTRLTPHYSRKLVDLTLAKTEATHPITVTLERSDAGHEGQLETVRAQYVVGCDGARSGVRNSIGRELVGDKANQAWGVMDVLAQTDFPDFRMKSLVKSANEGSIIFIPREGGHMVRVYIEMDKLANNERISKSDIDVEKLIDATNRVLNPYTIDVKEVVWWSIYEVGHSVTDKFDDVPAKNVETQLPRIFIAGDACHTHSAKAGQGMNVSMGDTFNLGWKLILVLQKRCDPKLLHTYSAERRTVAKDLIDFDHEWSRIIGAPPDPGTSLEETPKFQKYFIEHGRYTAGLSVKYTPSTLTGRGDWQHLASGFEVGTRFHSAPVIRLADAKPLQLGHTVKADARWRLYAFAGSE
;
A
#
# COMPACT_ATOMS: atom_id res chain seq x y z
N MET A 1 -4.99 -3.39 -29.23
CA MET A 1 -4.12 -4.26 -30.07
C MET A 1 -4.02 -5.62 -29.39
N GLN A 2 -4.32 -6.69 -30.05
CA GLN A 2 -4.50 -8.04 -29.49
C GLN A 2 -3.18 -8.85 -29.39
N PHE A 3 -2.04 -8.15 -29.28
CA PHE A 3 -0.73 -8.80 -29.22
C PHE A 3 -0.19 -8.76 -27.79
N HIS A 4 0.28 -9.90 -27.33
CA HIS A 4 0.93 -10.12 -26.06
C HIS A 4 2.37 -10.61 -26.26
N HIS A 5 3.15 -10.67 -25.18
CA HIS A 5 4.50 -11.24 -25.23
C HIS A 5 4.51 -12.71 -25.65
N ASP A 6 3.46 -13.45 -25.37
CA ASP A 6 3.25 -14.86 -25.64
C ASP A 6 2.40 -15.12 -26.91
N GLY A 7 2.12 -14.09 -27.70
CA GLY A 7 1.48 -14.19 -29.00
C GLY A 7 0.13 -13.48 -29.12
N PHE A 8 -0.69 -13.95 -30.05
CA PHE A 8 -2.00 -13.39 -30.35
C PHE A 8 -3.09 -14.03 -29.48
N HIS A 9 -3.93 -13.19 -28.90
CA HIS A 9 -5.12 -13.59 -28.15
C HIS A 9 -6.36 -13.08 -28.88
N ALA A 10 -7.30 -13.98 -29.16
CA ALA A 10 -8.59 -13.63 -29.75
C ALA A 10 -9.51 -12.98 -28.70
N GLY A 11 -10.25 -11.95 -29.09
CA GLY A 11 -11.15 -11.22 -28.19
C GLY A 11 -10.41 -10.13 -27.37
N ASP A 12 -10.95 -9.81 -26.20
CA ASP A 12 -10.31 -8.90 -25.25
C ASP A 12 -9.17 -9.62 -24.55
N PRO A 13 -7.92 -9.18 -24.69
CA PRO A 13 -6.77 -9.84 -24.08
C PRO A 13 -6.76 -9.78 -22.55
N ASP A 14 -7.46 -8.83 -21.95
CA ASP A 14 -7.57 -8.70 -20.50
C ASP A 14 -8.55 -9.72 -19.89
N ILE A 15 -9.36 -10.41 -20.72
CA ILE A 15 -10.36 -11.38 -20.27
C ILE A 15 -9.87 -12.82 -20.52
N TYR A 16 -9.52 -13.50 -19.44
CA TYR A 16 -9.12 -14.90 -19.51
C TYR A 16 -10.31 -15.83 -19.72
N LYS A 17 -10.07 -16.97 -20.36
CA LYS A 17 -11.10 -18.01 -20.48
C LYS A 17 -11.47 -18.54 -19.10
N LEU A 18 -12.75 -18.73 -18.87
CA LEU A 18 -13.26 -19.37 -17.65
C LEU A 18 -12.66 -20.76 -17.49
N ALA A 19 -12.15 -21.08 -16.31
CA ALA A 19 -11.59 -22.40 -16.04
C ALA A 19 -12.69 -23.47 -16.06
N LYS A 20 -12.31 -24.67 -16.51
CA LYS A 20 -13.26 -25.81 -16.62
C LYS A 20 -13.85 -26.12 -15.24
N GLY A 21 -15.18 -26.13 -15.16
CA GLY A 21 -15.93 -26.42 -13.93
C GLY A 21 -16.24 -25.21 -13.06
N GLN A 22 -15.71 -24.04 -13.39
CA GLN A 22 -16.11 -22.80 -12.72
C GLN A 22 -17.50 -22.34 -13.19
N LYS A 23 -18.27 -21.77 -12.27
CA LYS A 23 -19.60 -21.20 -12.52
C LYS A 23 -19.56 -19.69 -12.34
N GLU A 24 -20.30 -18.97 -13.17
CA GLU A 24 -20.56 -17.53 -13.01
C GLU A 24 -22.02 -17.29 -12.63
N PRO A 25 -22.28 -16.35 -11.72
CA PRO A 25 -21.38 -15.73 -10.75
C PRO A 25 -21.05 -16.67 -9.59
N MET A 26 -19.96 -16.40 -8.87
CA MET A 26 -19.52 -17.18 -7.71
C MET A 26 -20.29 -16.73 -6.45
N LEU A 27 -21.58 -17.08 -6.36
CA LEU A 27 -22.51 -16.57 -5.35
C LEU A 27 -22.42 -17.32 -4.01
N ASP A 28 -22.03 -18.59 -4.05
CA ASP A 28 -22.10 -19.44 -2.86
C ASP A 28 -20.75 -19.51 -2.13
N MET A 29 -20.79 -19.46 -0.80
CA MET A 29 -19.67 -19.75 0.06
C MET A 29 -19.55 -21.29 0.20
N PRO A 30 -18.46 -21.91 -0.29
CA PRO A 30 -18.29 -23.34 -0.14
C PRO A 30 -17.94 -23.71 1.30
N ASN A 31 -18.21 -24.96 1.69
CA ASN A 31 -17.89 -25.46 3.03
C ASN A 31 -16.38 -25.54 3.29
N GLU A 32 -15.58 -25.67 2.23
CA GLU A 32 -14.11 -25.78 2.30
C GLU A 32 -13.45 -24.90 1.25
N VAL A 33 -12.35 -24.25 1.63
CA VAL A 33 -11.52 -23.41 0.77
C VAL A 33 -10.03 -23.64 1.06
N ASP A 34 -9.19 -23.57 0.04
CA ASP A 34 -7.74 -23.59 0.26
C ASP A 34 -7.26 -22.30 0.93
N VAL A 35 -7.79 -21.16 0.48
CA VAL A 35 -7.45 -19.84 1.06
C VAL A 35 -8.70 -19.01 1.31
N LEU A 36 -8.87 -18.58 2.56
CA LEU A 36 -9.85 -17.56 2.94
C LEU A 36 -9.14 -16.24 3.23
N ILE A 37 -9.50 -15.19 2.52
CA ILE A 37 -8.99 -13.82 2.74
C ILE A 37 -10.08 -13.04 3.49
N VAL A 38 -9.71 -12.45 4.63
CA VAL A 38 -10.62 -11.64 5.45
C VAL A 38 -10.26 -10.16 5.28
N GLY A 39 -11.14 -9.42 4.63
CA GLY A 39 -10.96 -8.00 4.29
C GLY A 39 -10.59 -7.78 2.83
N SER A 40 -11.35 -6.94 2.12
CA SER A 40 -11.16 -6.55 0.73
C SER A 40 -10.49 -5.16 0.57
N GLY A 41 -9.65 -4.78 1.53
CA GLY A 41 -8.76 -3.62 1.40
C GLY A 41 -7.62 -3.89 0.41
N PRO A 42 -6.69 -2.92 0.21
CA PRO A 42 -5.59 -3.05 -0.76
C PRO A 42 -4.76 -4.32 -0.59
N ALA A 43 -4.45 -4.72 0.65
CA ALA A 43 -3.74 -5.97 0.93
C ALA A 43 -4.53 -7.20 0.47
N GLY A 44 -5.81 -7.29 0.86
CA GLY A 44 -6.66 -8.44 0.51
C GLY A 44 -6.88 -8.57 -0.99
N LEU A 45 -7.12 -7.47 -1.69
CA LEU A 45 -7.33 -7.47 -3.14
C LEU A 45 -6.05 -7.80 -3.91
N THR A 46 -4.88 -7.34 -3.46
CA THR A 46 -3.60 -7.70 -4.07
C THR A 46 -3.37 -9.22 -3.99
N LEU A 47 -3.68 -9.84 -2.84
CA LEU A 47 -3.60 -11.29 -2.67
C LEU A 47 -4.63 -12.01 -3.53
N ALA A 48 -5.88 -11.55 -3.48
CA ALA A 48 -6.98 -12.15 -4.24
C ALA A 48 -6.72 -12.11 -5.75
N ALA A 49 -6.17 -11.01 -6.27
CA ALA A 49 -5.82 -10.89 -7.68
C ALA A 49 -4.72 -11.88 -8.11
N GLN A 50 -3.72 -12.14 -7.25
CA GLN A 50 -2.72 -13.18 -7.52
C GLN A 50 -3.36 -14.58 -7.56
N LEU A 51 -4.16 -14.92 -6.54
CA LEU A 51 -4.79 -16.23 -6.43
C LEU A 51 -5.86 -16.45 -7.50
N ALA A 52 -6.54 -15.41 -7.96
CA ALA A 52 -7.59 -15.51 -8.99
C ALA A 52 -7.09 -16.08 -10.33
N ALA A 53 -5.79 -15.98 -10.61
CA ALA A 53 -5.18 -16.56 -11.80
C ALA A 53 -4.99 -18.10 -11.71
N HIS A 54 -5.23 -18.70 -10.52
CA HIS A 54 -4.93 -20.11 -10.22
C HIS A 54 -6.22 -20.89 -9.90
N PRO A 55 -6.90 -21.46 -10.91
CA PRO A 55 -8.19 -22.15 -10.75
C PRO A 55 -8.09 -23.49 -9.99
N ASP A 56 -6.91 -24.00 -9.80
CA ASP A 56 -6.59 -25.16 -8.97
C ASP A 56 -6.54 -24.87 -7.48
N ILE A 57 -6.67 -23.59 -7.08
CA ILE A 57 -6.69 -23.12 -5.70
C ILE A 57 -8.07 -22.51 -5.40
N THR A 58 -8.83 -23.13 -4.53
CA THR A 58 -10.14 -22.63 -4.12
C THR A 58 -9.97 -21.45 -3.18
N THR A 59 -10.14 -20.23 -3.71
CA THR A 59 -10.00 -18.98 -2.96
C THR A 59 -11.35 -18.32 -2.72
N ARG A 60 -11.56 -17.78 -1.52
CA ARG A 60 -12.65 -16.83 -1.20
C ARG A 60 -12.10 -15.62 -0.49
N ILE A 61 -12.73 -14.47 -0.73
CA ILE A 61 -12.45 -13.21 -0.06
C ILE A 61 -13.75 -12.65 0.49
N ILE A 62 -13.74 -12.23 1.73
CA ILE A 62 -14.90 -11.67 2.43
C ILE A 62 -14.63 -10.25 2.90
N ASP A 63 -15.68 -9.46 3.05
CA ASP A 63 -15.61 -8.14 3.70
C ASP A 63 -16.87 -7.87 4.52
N LEU A 64 -16.71 -7.20 5.65
CA LEU A 64 -17.83 -6.81 6.50
C LEU A 64 -18.67 -5.68 5.89
N LYS A 65 -18.10 -4.89 4.96
CA LYS A 65 -18.82 -3.80 4.27
C LYS A 65 -19.85 -4.36 3.30
N PRO A 66 -20.90 -3.58 2.98
CA PRO A 66 -21.98 -4.05 2.10
C PRO A 66 -21.59 -4.06 0.61
N GLY A 67 -20.46 -3.50 0.22
CA GLY A 67 -20.05 -3.39 -1.18
C GLY A 67 -18.62 -2.87 -1.34
N PRO A 68 -18.22 -2.63 -2.58
CA PRO A 68 -16.92 -2.05 -2.92
C PRO A 68 -16.66 -0.72 -2.22
N MET A 69 -15.39 -0.37 -2.08
CA MET A 69 -14.98 0.90 -1.51
C MET A 69 -15.35 2.06 -2.46
N GLU A 70 -16.14 3.01 -1.96
CA GLU A 70 -16.51 4.21 -2.72
C GLU A 70 -15.57 5.38 -2.48
N LYS A 71 -15.08 5.52 -1.24
CA LYS A 71 -14.18 6.61 -0.81
C LYS A 71 -12.99 6.00 -0.05
N GLY A 72 -11.80 6.22 -0.59
CA GLY A 72 -10.55 5.76 0.01
C GLY A 72 -9.87 6.85 0.83
N GLN A 73 -9.12 6.43 1.84
CA GLN A 73 -8.31 7.33 2.67
C GLN A 73 -6.93 7.57 2.07
N ALA A 74 -6.30 6.53 1.51
CA ALA A 74 -5.01 6.62 0.86
C ALA A 74 -5.12 7.10 -0.59
N ASP A 75 -4.04 7.67 -1.11
CA ASP A 75 -3.97 8.19 -2.47
C ASP A 75 -2.56 8.12 -3.09
N GLY A 76 -1.49 8.16 -2.29
CA GLY A 76 -0.12 8.08 -2.77
C GLY A 76 0.26 6.67 -3.24
N ILE A 77 0.72 6.54 -4.48
CA ILE A 77 1.14 5.28 -5.09
C ILE A 77 2.60 5.39 -5.50
N SER A 78 3.46 4.71 -4.77
CA SER A 78 4.91 4.70 -5.02
C SER A 78 5.27 4.03 -6.35
N CYS A 79 6.45 4.32 -6.87
CA CYS A 79 6.99 3.67 -8.07
C CYS A 79 6.94 2.14 -7.95
N ARG A 80 7.29 1.59 -6.77
CA ARG A 80 7.25 0.14 -6.54
C ARG A 80 5.83 -0.44 -6.66
N SER A 81 4.82 0.26 -6.17
CA SER A 81 3.43 -0.16 -6.32
C SER A 81 2.97 -0.10 -7.77
N MET A 82 3.43 0.90 -8.52
CA MET A 82 3.18 0.96 -9.96
C MET A 82 3.85 -0.19 -10.73
N GLU A 83 5.07 -0.62 -10.34
CA GLU A 83 5.70 -1.83 -10.87
C GLU A 83 4.87 -3.09 -10.55
N MET A 84 4.29 -3.18 -9.34
CA MET A 84 3.35 -4.28 -9.00
C MET A 84 2.08 -4.22 -9.86
N PHE A 85 1.51 -3.04 -10.10
CA PHE A 85 0.36 -2.88 -10.98
C PHE A 85 0.67 -3.30 -12.42
N GLN A 86 1.90 -3.08 -12.88
CA GLN A 86 2.35 -3.58 -14.18
C GLN A 86 2.41 -5.11 -14.22
N ALA A 87 2.76 -5.75 -13.11
CA ALA A 87 2.72 -7.22 -13.03
C ALA A 87 1.29 -7.81 -13.12
N PHE A 88 0.26 -6.98 -12.86
CA PHE A 88 -1.16 -7.28 -13.05
C PHE A 88 -1.77 -6.68 -14.33
N ASP A 89 -0.97 -6.03 -15.18
CA ASP A 89 -1.36 -5.42 -16.46
C ASP A 89 -2.27 -4.18 -16.37
N PHE A 90 -2.39 -3.52 -15.21
CA PHE A 90 -3.24 -2.33 -15.10
C PHE A 90 -2.48 -1.01 -14.80
N ALA A 91 -1.15 -1.02 -14.73
CA ALA A 91 -0.38 0.21 -14.47
C ALA A 91 -0.68 1.33 -15.47
N GLU A 92 -0.84 1.02 -16.75
CA GLU A 92 -1.17 2.02 -17.77
C GLU A 92 -2.57 2.65 -17.57
N LYS A 93 -3.54 1.88 -17.05
CA LYS A 93 -4.87 2.41 -16.70
C LYS A 93 -4.75 3.42 -15.56
N VAL A 94 -3.93 3.10 -14.54
CA VAL A 94 -3.64 4.00 -13.41
C VAL A 94 -2.88 5.24 -13.86
N LYS A 95 -1.84 5.11 -14.68
CA LYS A 95 -1.05 6.25 -15.21
C LYS A 95 -1.89 7.29 -15.95
N ARG A 96 -2.91 6.86 -16.69
CA ARG A 96 -3.80 7.77 -17.45
C ARG A 96 -4.78 8.52 -16.55
N GLU A 97 -5.20 7.93 -15.45
CA GLU A 97 -6.20 8.50 -14.53
C GLU A 97 -5.56 9.33 -13.42
N ALA A 98 -4.38 8.94 -12.96
CA ALA A 98 -3.71 9.49 -11.81
C ALA A 98 -3.07 10.88 -12.08
N CYS A 99 -2.87 11.63 -11.01
CA CYS A 99 -1.99 12.80 -11.02
C CYS A 99 -0.54 12.35 -10.80
N TRP A 100 0.37 12.75 -11.68
CA TRP A 100 1.79 12.41 -11.54
C TRP A 100 2.49 13.40 -10.62
N VAL A 101 3.33 12.90 -9.74
CA VAL A 101 4.17 13.71 -8.84
C VAL A 101 5.58 13.75 -9.42
N ASN A 102 5.88 14.78 -10.18
CA ASN A 102 7.21 14.97 -10.78
C ASN A 102 8.14 15.75 -9.86
N GLU A 103 7.60 16.75 -9.17
CA GLU A 103 8.34 17.63 -8.27
C GLU A 103 7.59 17.81 -6.96
N THR A 104 8.34 18.06 -5.90
CA THR A 104 7.84 18.48 -4.58
C THR A 104 8.38 19.86 -4.28
N SER A 105 7.49 20.80 -3.89
CA SER A 105 7.88 22.14 -3.47
C SER A 105 7.95 22.26 -1.94
N PHE A 106 8.85 23.13 -1.49
CA PHE A 106 9.10 23.40 -0.08
C PHE A 106 8.92 24.87 0.22
N TRP A 107 8.13 25.16 1.26
CA TRP A 107 7.80 26.48 1.71
C TRP A 107 8.10 26.62 3.19
N ASN A 108 8.80 27.67 3.59
CA ASN A 108 9.22 27.95 4.95
C ASN A 108 8.89 29.39 5.35
N PRO A 109 8.94 29.72 6.65
CA PRO A 109 8.83 31.11 7.10
C PRO A 109 9.85 32.00 6.41
N ASN A 110 9.40 33.18 5.99
CA ASN A 110 10.31 34.21 5.44
C ASN A 110 11.20 34.73 6.52
N PRO A 111 12.54 34.69 6.41
CA PRO A 111 13.46 35.16 7.44
C PRO A 111 13.30 36.66 7.77
N GLU A 112 12.93 37.49 6.77
CA GLU A 112 12.73 38.92 6.96
C GLU A 112 11.35 39.26 7.57
N LYS A 113 10.36 38.38 7.29
CA LYS A 113 8.98 38.53 7.75
C LYS A 113 8.40 37.18 8.16
N PRO A 114 8.73 36.68 9.37
CA PRO A 114 8.40 35.27 9.77
C PRO A 114 6.92 34.94 9.82
N SER A 115 6.04 35.93 9.81
CA SER A 115 4.58 35.71 9.66
C SER A 115 4.15 35.29 8.26
N GLU A 116 5.02 35.40 7.25
CA GLU A 116 4.77 35.02 5.86
C GLU A 116 5.60 33.82 5.46
N ILE A 117 5.11 33.03 4.53
CA ILE A 117 5.86 31.93 3.93
C ILE A 117 6.49 32.34 2.61
N HIS A 118 7.60 31.70 2.27
CA HIS A 118 8.24 31.82 0.95
C HIS A 118 8.72 30.44 0.46
N ARG A 119 8.86 30.30 -0.87
CA ARG A 119 9.37 29.05 -1.44
C ARG A 119 10.87 28.95 -1.24
N THR A 120 11.31 27.88 -0.56
CA THR A 120 12.74 27.61 -0.33
C THR A 120 13.31 26.61 -1.34
N GLY A 121 12.48 25.91 -2.11
CA GLY A 121 12.98 25.02 -3.15
C GLY A 121 11.92 24.22 -3.85
N ARG A 122 12.33 23.61 -4.96
CA ARG A 122 11.66 22.53 -5.63
C ARG A 122 12.68 21.43 -5.88
N ILE A 123 12.27 20.21 -5.71
CA ILE A 123 13.12 19.05 -5.99
C ILE A 123 12.35 18.05 -6.84
N GLN A 124 13.06 17.29 -7.64
CA GLN A 124 12.50 16.14 -8.32
C GLN A 124 12.06 15.11 -7.27
N ASP A 125 10.84 14.57 -7.41
CA ASP A 125 10.26 13.66 -6.40
C ASP A 125 10.95 12.29 -6.41
N VAL A 126 11.29 11.79 -7.59
CA VAL A 126 12.00 10.52 -7.79
C VAL A 126 13.20 10.72 -8.72
N GLU A 127 14.37 10.27 -8.30
CA GLU A 127 15.61 10.33 -9.09
C GLU A 127 15.46 9.53 -10.39
N ASP A 128 16.05 10.06 -11.48
CA ASP A 128 16.05 9.40 -12.77
C ASP A 128 16.76 8.03 -12.73
N GLY A 129 16.19 7.07 -13.43
CA GLY A 129 16.74 5.72 -13.54
C GLY A 129 16.43 4.78 -12.38
N LEU A 130 15.76 5.24 -11.32
CA LEU A 130 15.33 4.36 -10.22
C LEU A 130 14.20 3.42 -10.62
N SER A 131 13.26 3.89 -11.42
CA SER A 131 12.15 3.10 -11.94
C SER A 131 11.65 3.69 -13.25
N GLU A 132 11.11 2.87 -14.13
CA GLU A 132 10.36 3.31 -15.32
C GLU A 132 8.95 3.76 -14.97
N MET A 133 8.53 3.58 -13.72
CA MET A 133 7.21 3.93 -13.23
C MET A 133 7.25 5.23 -12.41
N PRO A 134 6.29 6.15 -12.62
CA PRO A 134 6.20 7.37 -11.84
C PRO A 134 5.63 7.11 -10.43
N HIS A 135 5.89 8.04 -9.51
CA HIS A 135 5.07 8.23 -8.33
C HIS A 135 3.78 8.96 -8.75
N VAL A 136 2.63 8.44 -8.33
CA VAL A 136 1.33 9.02 -8.73
C VAL A 136 0.37 9.11 -7.55
N ILE A 137 -0.63 9.97 -7.71
CA ILE A 137 -1.74 10.13 -6.76
C ILE A 137 -3.02 9.68 -7.45
N LEU A 138 -3.69 8.71 -6.84
CA LEU A 138 -4.99 8.21 -7.28
C LEU A 138 -5.79 7.72 -6.07
N ASN A 139 -7.08 8.01 -6.03
CA ASN A 139 -7.96 7.55 -4.96
C ASN A 139 -7.87 6.03 -4.76
N GLN A 140 -7.74 5.62 -3.52
CA GLN A 140 -7.67 4.21 -3.13
C GLN A 140 -8.84 3.38 -3.68
N ALA A 141 -10.04 3.96 -3.78
CA ALA A 141 -11.20 3.29 -4.37
C ALA A 141 -10.97 2.93 -5.85
N ARG A 142 -10.25 3.77 -6.61
CA ARG A 142 -9.91 3.46 -8.00
C ARG A 142 -8.89 2.33 -8.11
N VAL A 143 -7.93 2.25 -7.19
CA VAL A 143 -7.01 1.10 -7.09
C VAL A 143 -7.79 -0.17 -6.76
N HIS A 144 -8.76 -0.08 -5.85
CA HIS A 144 -9.69 -1.15 -5.51
C HIS A 144 -10.43 -1.67 -6.75
N ASP A 145 -11.03 -0.76 -7.55
CA ASP A 145 -11.73 -1.10 -8.80
C ASP A 145 -10.83 -1.85 -9.78
N ARG A 146 -9.54 -1.43 -9.93
CA ARG A 146 -8.60 -2.10 -10.83
C ARG A 146 -8.30 -3.54 -10.40
N TYR A 147 -8.14 -3.78 -9.12
CA TYR A 147 -7.97 -5.15 -8.62
C TYR A 147 -9.24 -5.99 -8.80
N LEU A 148 -10.43 -5.44 -8.55
CA LEU A 148 -11.70 -6.11 -8.81
C LEU A 148 -11.84 -6.48 -10.29
N GLU A 149 -11.46 -5.58 -11.21
CA GLU A 149 -11.44 -5.84 -12.65
C GLU A 149 -10.52 -7.01 -13.01
N VAL A 150 -9.29 -7.05 -12.45
CA VAL A 150 -8.35 -8.18 -12.63
C VAL A 150 -8.95 -9.49 -12.15
N MET A 151 -9.56 -9.50 -10.97
CA MET A 151 -10.18 -10.68 -10.38
C MET A 151 -11.37 -11.15 -11.20
N GLN A 152 -12.25 -10.23 -11.60
CA GLN A 152 -13.44 -10.53 -12.42
C GLN A 152 -13.07 -11.04 -13.81
N ASN A 153 -11.99 -10.55 -14.40
CA ASN A 153 -11.49 -10.97 -15.71
C ASN A 153 -10.61 -12.22 -15.66
N SER A 154 -10.26 -12.71 -14.46
CA SER A 154 -9.45 -13.91 -14.27
C SER A 154 -10.17 -15.19 -14.68
N SER A 155 -9.44 -16.30 -14.78
CA SER A 155 -10.02 -17.61 -15.10
C SER A 155 -10.97 -18.15 -14.03
N THR A 156 -10.94 -17.62 -12.81
CA THR A 156 -11.82 -18.03 -11.70
C THR A 156 -13.02 -17.10 -11.52
N ARG A 157 -13.04 -15.90 -12.12
CA ARG A 157 -14.05 -14.86 -11.90
C ARG A 157 -14.24 -14.54 -10.42
N LEU A 158 -13.16 -14.52 -9.66
CA LEU A 158 -13.20 -14.29 -8.22
C LEU A 158 -13.82 -12.93 -7.89
N THR A 159 -14.82 -12.92 -7.01
CA THR A 159 -15.48 -11.71 -6.50
C THR A 159 -15.55 -11.75 -4.98
N PRO A 160 -15.47 -10.60 -4.30
CA PRO A 160 -15.62 -10.56 -2.85
C PRO A 160 -17.05 -10.90 -2.40
N HIS A 161 -17.16 -11.64 -1.30
CA HIS A 161 -18.40 -11.83 -0.56
C HIS A 161 -18.52 -10.71 0.48
N TYR A 162 -19.30 -9.70 0.15
CA TYR A 162 -19.57 -8.57 1.04
C TYR A 162 -20.58 -8.92 2.14
N SER A 163 -20.72 -8.03 3.14
CA SER A 163 -21.61 -8.21 4.29
C SER A 163 -21.34 -9.52 5.06
N ARG A 164 -20.07 -9.87 5.19
CA ARG A 164 -19.61 -11.05 5.95
C ARG A 164 -18.63 -10.60 7.02
N LYS A 165 -19.03 -10.70 8.27
CA LYS A 165 -18.21 -10.34 9.43
C LYS A 165 -17.60 -11.60 10.03
N LEU A 166 -16.27 -11.58 10.26
CA LEU A 166 -15.62 -12.61 11.05
C LEU A 166 -16.10 -12.56 12.50
N VAL A 167 -16.63 -13.67 13.00
CA VAL A 167 -17.10 -13.83 14.39
C VAL A 167 -16.11 -14.64 15.19
N ASP A 168 -15.68 -15.78 14.64
CA ASP A 168 -14.74 -16.68 15.31
C ASP A 168 -13.82 -17.38 14.31
N LEU A 169 -12.61 -17.69 14.78
CA LEU A 169 -11.60 -18.43 14.03
C LEU A 169 -10.85 -19.36 14.96
N THR A 170 -10.89 -20.65 14.68
CA THR A 170 -10.21 -21.68 15.46
C THR A 170 -9.35 -22.56 14.58
N LEU A 171 -8.13 -22.85 15.03
CA LEU A 171 -7.20 -23.79 14.40
C LEU A 171 -7.18 -25.10 15.19
N ALA A 172 -7.68 -26.16 14.57
CA ALA A 172 -7.68 -27.48 15.16
C ALA A 172 -6.27 -28.12 15.11
N LYS A 173 -5.88 -28.77 16.18
CA LYS A 173 -4.66 -29.60 16.24
C LYS A 173 -4.93 -30.96 15.61
N THR A 174 -5.02 -31.01 14.31
CA THR A 174 -5.37 -32.22 13.53
C THR A 174 -4.56 -32.23 12.24
N GLU A 175 -4.41 -33.41 11.65
CA GLU A 175 -3.79 -33.60 10.33
C GLU A 175 -4.79 -33.35 9.16
N ALA A 176 -5.98 -32.81 9.45
CA ALA A 176 -6.96 -32.46 8.43
C ALA A 176 -6.39 -31.44 7.43
N THR A 177 -6.77 -31.59 6.18
CA THR A 177 -6.33 -30.69 5.10
C THR A 177 -6.81 -29.24 5.34
N HIS A 178 -8.02 -29.07 5.89
CA HIS A 178 -8.65 -27.79 6.20
C HIS A 178 -8.85 -27.67 7.72
N PRO A 179 -7.76 -27.40 8.49
CA PRO A 179 -7.80 -27.44 9.95
C PRO A 179 -8.39 -26.17 10.59
N ILE A 180 -8.61 -25.11 9.80
CA ILE A 180 -9.13 -23.83 10.30
C ILE A 180 -10.63 -23.81 10.12
N THR A 181 -11.37 -23.58 11.20
CA THR A 181 -12.80 -23.34 11.16
C THR A 181 -13.04 -21.84 11.36
N VAL A 182 -13.76 -21.24 10.43
CA VAL A 182 -14.10 -19.81 10.43
C VAL A 182 -15.61 -19.65 10.49
N THR A 183 -16.11 -18.92 11.48
CA THR A 183 -17.53 -18.58 11.61
C THR A 183 -17.73 -17.14 11.17
N LEU A 184 -18.65 -16.95 10.26
CA LEU A 184 -19.00 -15.66 9.65
C LEU A 184 -20.43 -15.31 10.02
N GLU A 185 -20.71 -14.04 10.30
CA GLU A 185 -22.05 -13.48 10.47
C GLU A 185 -22.43 -12.68 9.21
N ARG A 186 -23.58 -12.97 8.68
CA ARG A 186 -24.17 -12.24 7.54
C ARG A 186 -24.85 -10.97 8.02
N SER A 187 -24.65 -9.88 7.29
CA SER A 187 -25.35 -8.59 7.52
C SER A 187 -26.07 -8.08 6.27
N ASP A 188 -26.15 -8.90 5.21
CA ASP A 188 -26.92 -8.58 4.01
C ASP A 188 -28.43 -8.75 4.23
N ALA A 189 -29.23 -7.95 3.50
CA ALA A 189 -30.69 -7.89 3.64
C ALA A 189 -31.34 -9.29 3.52
N GLY A 190 -32.14 -9.64 4.53
CA GLY A 190 -32.85 -10.91 4.63
C GLY A 190 -32.02 -12.07 5.19
N HIS A 191 -30.77 -11.81 5.59
CA HIS A 191 -29.88 -12.82 6.18
C HIS A 191 -29.19 -12.33 7.45
N GLU A 192 -29.61 -11.18 7.99
CA GLU A 192 -28.98 -10.53 9.14
C GLU A 192 -28.87 -11.47 10.34
N GLY A 193 -27.68 -11.61 10.89
CA GLY A 193 -27.38 -12.47 12.02
C GLY A 193 -27.27 -13.96 11.71
N GLN A 194 -27.47 -14.39 10.45
CA GLN A 194 -27.24 -15.78 10.08
C GLN A 194 -25.75 -16.11 10.14
N LEU A 195 -25.44 -17.28 10.69
CA LEU A 195 -24.06 -17.76 10.78
C LEU A 195 -23.74 -18.71 9.62
N GLU A 196 -22.61 -18.50 8.99
CA GLU A 196 -22.01 -19.39 7.99
C GLU A 196 -20.69 -19.95 8.55
N THR A 197 -20.39 -21.20 8.30
CA THR A 197 -19.13 -21.84 8.70
C THR A 197 -18.36 -22.29 7.49
N VAL A 198 -17.07 -21.92 7.41
CA VAL A 198 -16.16 -22.29 6.32
C VAL A 198 -14.92 -22.94 6.95
N ARG A 199 -14.49 -24.06 6.37
CA ARG A 199 -13.19 -24.67 6.71
C ARG A 199 -12.13 -24.22 5.72
N ALA A 200 -10.97 -23.79 6.21
CA ALA A 200 -9.89 -23.30 5.37
C ALA A 200 -8.59 -24.06 5.62
N GLN A 201 -7.78 -24.18 4.56
CA GLN A 201 -6.40 -24.67 4.70
C GLN A 201 -5.48 -23.54 5.17
N TYR A 202 -5.68 -22.31 4.68
CA TYR A 202 -5.02 -21.08 5.09
C TYR A 202 -6.02 -19.95 5.25
N VAL A 203 -5.75 -19.06 6.24
CA VAL A 203 -6.51 -17.81 6.41
C VAL A 203 -5.53 -16.63 6.38
N VAL A 204 -5.91 -15.57 5.68
CA VAL A 204 -5.13 -14.32 5.64
C VAL A 204 -5.99 -13.15 6.09
N GLY A 205 -5.68 -12.59 7.26
CA GLY A 205 -6.32 -11.40 7.81
C GLY A 205 -5.77 -10.13 7.17
N CYS A 206 -6.58 -9.50 6.33
CA CYS A 206 -6.38 -8.19 5.72
C CYS A 206 -7.45 -7.21 6.23
N ASP A 207 -7.92 -7.41 7.46
CA ASP A 207 -9.11 -6.83 8.09
C ASP A 207 -8.80 -5.56 8.90
N GLY A 208 -7.64 -4.95 8.63
CA GLY A 208 -7.29 -3.61 9.07
C GLY A 208 -6.88 -3.51 10.54
N ALA A 209 -6.71 -2.29 11.03
CA ALA A 209 -6.14 -2.00 12.36
C ALA A 209 -6.91 -2.65 13.53
N ARG A 210 -8.19 -2.95 13.36
CA ARG A 210 -9.04 -3.64 14.36
C ARG A 210 -9.22 -5.13 14.05
N SER A 211 -8.21 -5.75 13.46
CA SER A 211 -8.24 -7.11 12.95
C SER A 211 -8.77 -8.15 13.96
N GLY A 212 -9.83 -8.84 13.59
CA GLY A 212 -10.35 -10.01 14.28
C GLY A 212 -9.41 -11.21 14.13
N VAL A 213 -8.82 -11.38 12.94
CA VAL A 213 -7.86 -12.47 12.67
C VAL A 213 -6.62 -12.33 13.56
N ARG A 214 -6.05 -11.11 13.69
CA ARG A 214 -4.94 -10.86 14.61
C ARG A 214 -5.28 -11.28 16.05
N ASN A 215 -6.47 -10.88 16.53
CA ASN A 215 -6.89 -11.20 17.89
C ASN A 215 -7.07 -12.72 18.08
N SER A 216 -7.64 -13.42 17.09
CA SER A 216 -7.86 -14.88 17.14
C SER A 216 -6.56 -15.68 17.23
N ILE A 217 -5.43 -15.17 16.70
CA ILE A 217 -4.12 -15.80 16.80
C ILE A 217 -3.28 -15.28 17.99
N GLY A 218 -3.88 -14.47 18.86
CA GLY A 218 -3.23 -13.95 20.06
C GLY A 218 -2.07 -12.99 19.79
N ARG A 219 -2.12 -12.22 18.67
CA ARG A 219 -1.13 -11.20 18.36
C ARG A 219 -1.64 -9.82 18.78
N GLU A 220 -0.74 -8.99 19.24
CA GLU A 220 -1.03 -7.63 19.68
C GLU A 220 -0.18 -6.63 18.91
N LEU A 221 -0.77 -5.46 18.61
CA LEU A 221 -0.03 -4.30 18.13
C LEU A 221 0.69 -3.64 19.29
N VAL A 222 2.02 -3.62 19.21
CA VAL A 222 2.90 -3.01 20.20
C VAL A 222 3.54 -1.78 19.61
N GLY A 223 3.48 -0.65 20.33
CA GLY A 223 4.04 0.63 19.86
C GLY A 223 3.46 1.82 20.60
N ASP A 224 3.73 3.00 20.06
CA ASP A 224 3.32 4.26 20.67
C ASP A 224 1.91 4.67 20.22
N LYS A 225 1.09 5.09 21.19
CA LYS A 225 -0.16 5.78 20.86
C LYS A 225 0.19 7.15 20.31
N ALA A 226 -0.42 7.51 19.18
CA ALA A 226 -0.19 8.82 18.58
C ALA A 226 -0.56 9.93 19.55
N ASN A 227 0.38 10.89 19.68
CA ASN A 227 0.11 12.16 20.33
C ASN A 227 -0.14 13.27 19.31
N GLN A 228 -0.22 12.95 18.02
CA GLN A 228 -0.42 13.92 16.94
C GLN A 228 -1.68 13.61 16.15
N ALA A 229 -2.53 14.60 16.00
CA ALA A 229 -3.71 14.55 15.14
C ALA A 229 -3.46 15.38 13.86
N TRP A 230 -3.96 14.87 12.74
CA TRP A 230 -3.93 15.55 11.45
C TRP A 230 -5.34 15.66 10.90
N GLY A 231 -5.73 16.90 10.57
CA GLY A 231 -6.90 17.15 9.76
C GLY A 231 -6.59 16.88 8.30
N VAL A 232 -7.52 16.28 7.58
CA VAL A 232 -7.39 16.01 6.14
C VAL A 232 -8.66 16.41 5.45
N MET A 233 -8.58 17.16 4.36
CA MET A 233 -9.73 17.53 3.53
C MET A 233 -9.39 17.44 2.03
N ASP A 234 -10.33 16.92 1.26
CA ASP A 234 -10.32 16.98 -0.20
C ASP A 234 -11.22 18.14 -0.64
N VAL A 235 -10.62 19.12 -1.33
CA VAL A 235 -11.31 20.37 -1.62
C VAL A 235 -11.25 20.77 -3.10
N LEU A 236 -12.29 21.48 -3.54
CA LEU A 236 -12.28 22.35 -4.71
C LEU A 236 -12.14 23.79 -4.19
N ALA A 237 -11.13 24.50 -4.63
CA ALA A 237 -10.83 25.82 -4.10
C ALA A 237 -10.25 26.78 -5.15
N GLN A 238 -10.38 28.08 -4.87
CA GLN A 238 -9.67 29.15 -5.55
C GLN A 238 -8.57 29.69 -4.62
N THR A 239 -7.39 29.95 -5.16
CA THR A 239 -6.25 30.40 -4.37
C THR A 239 -5.25 31.15 -5.22
N ASP A 240 -4.51 32.07 -4.61
CA ASP A 240 -3.34 32.75 -5.17
C ASP A 240 -2.02 32.02 -4.78
N PHE A 241 -2.10 30.89 -4.03
CA PHE A 241 -0.93 30.08 -3.71
C PHE A 241 -0.39 29.39 -4.98
N PRO A 242 0.83 29.72 -5.44
CA PRO A 242 1.28 29.34 -6.78
C PRO A 242 1.53 27.86 -6.96
N ASP A 243 1.82 27.10 -5.88
CA ASP A 243 2.11 25.67 -5.93
C ASP A 243 0.92 24.79 -5.51
N PHE A 244 -0.30 25.33 -5.55
CA PHE A 244 -1.51 24.63 -5.12
C PHE A 244 -1.73 23.28 -5.85
N ARG A 245 -1.29 23.17 -7.09
CA ARG A 245 -1.37 21.94 -7.90
C ARG A 245 -0.09 21.13 -7.92
N MET A 246 0.79 21.33 -6.94
CA MET A 246 1.98 20.53 -6.72
C MET A 246 1.90 19.81 -5.36
N LYS A 247 2.64 18.73 -5.22
CA LYS A 247 2.95 18.20 -3.88
C LYS A 247 3.79 19.25 -3.17
N SER A 248 3.25 19.85 -2.12
CA SER A 248 3.86 20.99 -1.45
C SER A 248 3.91 20.76 0.05
N LEU A 249 5.09 20.91 0.64
CA LEU A 249 5.28 20.91 2.08
C LEU A 249 5.45 22.36 2.55
N VAL A 250 4.49 22.83 3.33
CA VAL A 250 4.42 24.21 3.81
C VAL A 250 4.57 24.21 5.30
N LYS A 251 5.50 25.03 5.80
CA LYS A 251 5.76 25.22 7.22
C LYS A 251 5.64 26.71 7.57
N SER A 252 4.79 27.02 8.53
CA SER A 252 4.68 28.36 9.13
C SER A 252 5.57 28.47 10.36
N ALA A 253 5.91 29.68 10.74
CA ALA A 253 6.67 29.91 11.98
C ALA A 253 5.90 29.49 13.24
N ASN A 254 4.59 29.78 13.30
CA ASN A 254 3.79 29.64 14.50
C ASN A 254 2.51 28.81 14.32
N GLU A 255 1.99 28.69 13.10
CA GLU A 255 0.65 28.13 12.80
C GLU A 255 0.67 26.64 12.45
N GLY A 256 1.85 25.98 12.43
CA GLY A 256 1.98 24.57 12.11
C GLY A 256 2.40 24.32 10.67
N SER A 257 2.05 23.13 10.17
CA SER A 257 2.48 22.65 8.86
C SER A 257 1.29 22.15 8.04
N ILE A 258 1.40 22.31 6.72
CA ILE A 258 0.43 21.79 5.73
C ILE A 258 1.16 20.96 4.68
N ILE A 259 0.50 19.92 4.20
CA ILE A 259 0.92 19.20 2.99
C ILE A 259 -0.21 19.30 1.97
N PHE A 260 0.08 19.85 0.79
CA PHE A 260 -0.81 19.81 -0.36
C PHE A 260 -0.47 18.61 -1.23
N ILE A 261 -1.49 17.87 -1.61
CA ILE A 261 -1.39 16.73 -2.53
C ILE A 261 -2.38 16.95 -3.67
N PRO A 262 -1.92 17.21 -4.91
CA PRO A 262 -2.82 17.33 -6.05
C PRO A 262 -3.51 15.98 -6.30
N ARG A 263 -4.81 16.01 -6.54
CA ARG A 263 -5.61 14.82 -6.80
C ARG A 263 -5.84 14.63 -8.30
N GLU A 264 -6.27 13.44 -8.65
CA GLU A 264 -6.75 13.11 -9.98
C GLU A 264 -7.85 14.08 -10.47
N GLY A 265 -8.10 14.13 -11.79
CA GLY A 265 -9.12 14.97 -12.40
C GLY A 265 -8.73 16.43 -12.61
N GLY A 266 -7.56 16.89 -12.14
CA GLY A 266 -7.00 18.19 -12.44
C GLY A 266 -7.51 19.37 -11.61
N HIS A 267 -8.51 19.19 -10.74
CA HIS A 267 -9.14 20.28 -9.98
C HIS A 267 -9.07 20.12 -8.49
N MET A 268 -9.23 18.92 -7.98
CA MET A 268 -9.26 18.63 -6.55
C MET A 268 -7.86 18.58 -5.95
N VAL A 269 -7.72 19.05 -4.70
CA VAL A 269 -6.50 18.99 -3.92
C VAL A 269 -6.82 18.44 -2.54
N ARG A 270 -5.95 17.57 -2.03
CA ARG A 270 -5.98 17.12 -0.63
C ARG A 270 -5.08 18.00 0.20
N VAL A 271 -5.58 18.44 1.33
CA VAL A 271 -4.85 19.25 2.30
C VAL A 271 -4.73 18.45 3.59
N TYR A 272 -3.51 18.21 4.03
CA TYR A 272 -3.21 17.68 5.36
C TYR A 272 -2.77 18.84 6.27
N ILE A 273 -3.37 18.96 7.44
CA ILE A 273 -3.15 20.07 8.37
C ILE A 273 -2.72 19.51 9.71
N GLU A 274 -1.61 19.98 10.25
CA GLU A 274 -1.15 19.63 11.59
C GLU A 274 -2.07 20.24 12.65
N MET A 275 -2.64 19.40 13.53
CA MET A 275 -3.66 19.82 14.49
C MET A 275 -3.10 20.21 15.86
N ASP A 276 -1.88 19.80 16.21
CA ASP A 276 -1.32 19.95 17.55
C ASP A 276 -1.17 21.41 17.99
N LYS A 277 -1.09 22.34 17.06
CA LYS A 277 -1.00 23.79 17.32
C LYS A 277 -2.35 24.51 17.31
N LEU A 278 -3.41 23.87 16.85
CA LEU A 278 -4.77 24.43 16.90
C LEU A 278 -5.35 24.40 18.31
N ALA A 279 -4.74 23.66 19.21
CA ALA A 279 -5.26 23.34 20.53
C ALA A 279 -4.56 24.11 21.64
N ASN A 280 -4.10 25.31 21.54
CA ASN A 280 -3.59 26.11 22.66
C ASN A 280 -3.42 25.33 23.99
N ASN A 281 -2.67 24.21 23.98
CA ASN A 281 -2.40 23.29 25.09
C ASN A 281 -3.59 22.48 25.67
N GLU A 282 -4.78 22.51 25.10
CA GLU A 282 -5.90 21.63 25.48
C GLU A 282 -6.08 20.51 24.46
N ARG A 283 -6.25 19.27 24.93
CA ARG A 283 -6.66 18.14 24.07
C ARG A 283 -8.00 18.48 23.43
N ILE A 284 -7.99 18.83 22.15
CA ILE A 284 -9.23 19.00 21.39
C ILE A 284 -9.90 17.64 21.26
N SER A 285 -11.14 17.53 21.73
CA SER A 285 -11.95 16.37 21.39
C SER A 285 -12.25 16.38 19.89
N LYS A 286 -12.28 15.19 19.24
CA LYS A 286 -12.71 15.07 17.83
C LYS A 286 -14.08 15.68 17.57
N SER A 287 -14.94 15.73 18.60
CA SER A 287 -16.26 16.34 18.53
C SER A 287 -16.24 17.87 18.35
N ASP A 288 -15.10 18.52 18.64
CA ASP A 288 -15.00 19.98 18.70
C ASP A 288 -14.34 20.58 17.45
N ILE A 289 -13.90 19.71 16.51
CA ILE A 289 -13.29 20.10 15.25
C ILE A 289 -14.32 19.95 14.14
N ASP A 290 -14.55 21.05 13.43
CA ASP A 290 -15.31 21.13 12.22
C ASP A 290 -14.42 21.46 11.02
N VAL A 291 -14.95 21.37 9.83
CA VAL A 291 -14.21 21.61 8.58
C VAL A 291 -13.82 23.07 8.44
N GLU A 292 -14.59 24.01 8.98
CA GLU A 292 -14.33 25.45 8.97
C GLU A 292 -13.03 25.75 9.71
N LYS A 293 -12.77 25.12 10.86
CA LYS A 293 -11.52 25.27 11.60
C LYS A 293 -10.31 24.77 10.81
N LEU A 294 -10.47 23.72 9.98
CA LEU A 294 -9.41 23.25 9.08
C LEU A 294 -9.12 24.28 7.98
N ILE A 295 -10.16 24.88 7.41
CA ILE A 295 -10.02 25.93 6.38
C ILE A 295 -9.33 27.15 6.96
N ASP A 296 -9.76 27.62 8.13
CA ASP A 296 -9.17 28.75 8.83
C ASP A 296 -7.68 28.50 9.17
N ALA A 297 -7.35 27.31 9.66
CA ALA A 297 -5.97 26.92 9.92
C ALA A 297 -5.13 26.92 8.65
N THR A 298 -5.69 26.43 7.55
CA THR A 298 -5.02 26.44 6.24
C THR A 298 -4.68 27.87 5.83
N ASN A 299 -5.61 28.81 5.94
CA ASN A 299 -5.38 30.20 5.60
C ASN A 299 -4.32 30.86 6.50
N ARG A 300 -4.30 30.56 7.81
CA ARG A 300 -3.26 31.11 8.70
C ARG A 300 -1.85 30.62 8.33
N VAL A 301 -1.71 29.34 8.02
CA VAL A 301 -0.42 28.75 7.62
C VAL A 301 0.06 29.31 6.28
N LEU A 302 -0.87 29.56 5.33
CA LEU A 302 -0.54 30.03 3.98
C LEU A 302 -0.15 31.49 3.86
N ASN A 303 -0.30 32.30 4.92
CA ASN A 303 -0.03 33.74 4.85
C ASN A 303 1.31 34.07 4.15
N PRO A 304 1.39 34.92 3.11
CA PRO A 304 0.39 35.91 2.71
C PRO A 304 -0.66 35.42 1.69
N TYR A 305 -0.62 34.18 1.26
CA TYR A 305 -1.58 33.61 0.31
C TYR A 305 -2.89 33.24 1.00
N THR A 306 -3.95 33.10 0.19
CA THR A 306 -5.29 32.76 0.67
C THR A 306 -5.85 31.58 -0.08
N ILE A 307 -6.71 30.81 0.57
CA ILE A 307 -7.51 29.74 -0.07
C ILE A 307 -8.99 29.96 0.21
N ASP A 308 -9.77 30.06 -0.85
CA ASP A 308 -11.24 30.14 -0.80
C ASP A 308 -11.82 28.78 -1.22
N VAL A 309 -12.19 27.99 -0.22
CA VAL A 309 -12.74 26.63 -0.42
C VAL A 309 -14.17 26.74 -0.89
N LYS A 310 -14.48 26.25 -2.10
CA LYS A 310 -15.80 26.26 -2.72
C LYS A 310 -16.62 25.01 -2.38
N GLU A 311 -15.92 23.87 -2.24
CA GLU A 311 -16.55 22.60 -1.89
C GLU A 311 -15.56 21.73 -1.13
N VAL A 312 -16.06 21.09 -0.06
CA VAL A 312 -15.36 20.02 0.67
C VAL A 312 -15.98 18.70 0.28
N VAL A 313 -15.28 17.94 -0.56
CA VAL A 313 -15.76 16.65 -1.08
C VAL A 313 -15.71 15.59 0.02
N TRP A 314 -14.70 15.67 0.87
CA TRP A 314 -14.47 14.76 1.98
C TRP A 314 -13.51 15.37 3.00
N TRP A 315 -13.67 15.03 4.27
CA TRP A 315 -12.74 15.37 5.33
C TRP A 315 -12.71 14.34 6.45
N SER A 316 -11.62 14.28 7.19
CA SER A 316 -11.44 13.39 8.34
C SER A 316 -10.34 13.90 9.27
N ILE A 317 -10.30 13.34 10.48
CA ILE A 317 -9.21 13.54 11.43
C ILE A 317 -8.53 12.21 11.68
N TYR A 318 -7.22 12.18 11.50
CA TYR A 318 -6.40 11.02 11.76
C TYR A 318 -5.63 11.19 13.07
N GLU A 319 -5.88 10.27 13.98
CA GLU A 319 -5.00 9.98 15.11
C GLU A 319 -4.35 8.64 14.81
N VAL A 320 -3.07 8.63 14.54
CA VAL A 320 -2.37 7.41 14.15
C VAL A 320 -1.25 7.11 15.12
N GLY A 321 -1.27 5.91 15.69
CA GLY A 321 -0.18 5.35 16.45
C GLY A 321 0.75 4.53 15.54
N HIS A 322 2.02 4.47 15.93
CA HIS A 322 3.02 3.62 15.31
C HIS A 322 3.07 2.29 16.06
N SER A 323 2.61 1.22 15.44
CA SER A 323 2.58 -0.08 16.11
C SER A 323 2.86 -1.22 15.13
N VAL A 324 3.48 -2.28 15.62
CA VAL A 324 3.75 -3.50 14.84
C VAL A 324 3.58 -4.73 15.74
N THR A 325 3.12 -5.83 15.14
CA THR A 325 3.07 -7.12 15.82
C THR A 325 4.46 -7.78 15.87
N ASP A 326 4.66 -8.70 16.82
CA ASP A 326 5.90 -9.46 16.93
C ASP A 326 6.11 -10.43 15.76
N LYS A 327 5.03 -10.93 15.15
CA LYS A 327 5.03 -11.80 13.98
C LYS A 327 3.78 -11.57 13.13
N PHE A 328 3.86 -11.94 11.85
CA PHE A 328 2.78 -11.79 10.86
C PHE A 328 2.09 -13.13 10.55
N ASP A 329 2.27 -14.11 11.41
CA ASP A 329 1.66 -15.44 11.34
C ASP A 329 1.31 -15.98 12.74
N ASP A 330 0.60 -17.12 12.79
CA ASP A 330 0.14 -17.77 14.02
C ASP A 330 1.25 -18.54 14.79
N VAL A 331 2.44 -18.74 14.18
CA VAL A 331 3.51 -19.55 14.80
C VAL A 331 4.36 -18.69 15.73
N PRO A 332 4.45 -19.05 17.04
CA PRO A 332 5.38 -18.39 17.96
C PRO A 332 6.84 -18.52 17.51
N ALA A 333 7.66 -17.49 17.78
CA ALA A 333 9.07 -17.48 17.36
C ALA A 333 9.86 -18.73 17.81
N LYS A 334 9.56 -19.27 18.99
CA LYS A 334 10.21 -20.47 19.54
C LYS A 334 9.84 -21.79 18.84
N ASN A 335 8.78 -21.76 18.01
CA ASN A 335 8.21 -22.96 17.38
C ASN A 335 8.42 -23.00 15.85
N VAL A 336 9.17 -22.08 15.28
CA VAL A 336 9.36 -21.95 13.82
C VAL A 336 9.93 -23.21 13.17
N GLU A 337 10.78 -23.96 13.91
CA GLU A 337 11.36 -25.21 13.40
C GLU A 337 10.39 -26.40 13.43
N THR A 338 9.35 -26.33 14.24
CA THR A 338 8.46 -27.47 14.52
C THR A 338 7.02 -27.28 14.09
N GLN A 339 6.61 -26.06 13.78
CA GLN A 339 5.23 -25.72 13.36
C GLN A 339 5.24 -24.96 12.05
N LEU A 340 4.25 -25.21 11.21
CA LEU A 340 4.03 -24.50 9.95
C LEU A 340 2.91 -23.49 10.11
N PRO A 341 3.06 -22.26 9.57
CA PRO A 341 2.04 -21.24 9.67
C PRO A 341 0.81 -21.61 8.80
N ARG A 342 -0.35 -21.33 9.34
CA ARG A 342 -1.64 -21.55 8.70
C ARG A 342 -2.48 -20.28 8.62
N ILE A 343 -2.24 -19.35 9.52
CA ILE A 343 -2.98 -18.08 9.61
C ILE A 343 -1.97 -16.94 9.53
N PHE A 344 -2.23 -16.00 8.63
CA PHE A 344 -1.38 -14.85 8.37
C PHE A 344 -2.17 -13.57 8.58
N ILE A 345 -1.47 -12.49 8.87
CA ILE A 345 -2.00 -11.12 8.90
C ILE A 345 -1.17 -10.23 7.97
N ALA A 346 -1.79 -9.22 7.36
CA ALA A 346 -1.14 -8.32 6.41
C ALA A 346 -1.71 -6.89 6.49
N GLY A 347 -0.89 -5.91 6.13
CA GLY A 347 -1.24 -4.50 6.16
C GLY A 347 -1.53 -4.01 7.58
N ASP A 348 -2.56 -3.19 7.75
CA ASP A 348 -2.91 -2.61 9.05
C ASP A 348 -3.29 -3.66 10.11
N ALA A 349 -3.55 -4.91 9.72
CA ALA A 349 -3.74 -6.00 10.65
C ALA A 349 -2.46 -6.34 11.42
N CYS A 350 -1.29 -6.04 10.88
CA CYS A 350 0.00 -6.34 11.51
C CYS A 350 0.89 -5.12 11.80
N HIS A 351 0.67 -3.97 11.17
CA HIS A 351 1.39 -2.73 11.45
C HIS A 351 0.52 -1.50 11.14
N THR A 352 0.66 -0.47 11.97
CA THR A 352 0.01 0.84 11.76
C THR A 352 1.07 1.94 11.86
N HIS A 353 0.89 3.00 11.10
CA HIS A 353 1.79 4.15 11.03
C HIS A 353 1.03 5.39 10.57
N SER A 354 1.65 6.58 10.60
CA SER A 354 0.99 7.81 10.19
C SER A 354 0.77 7.90 8.67
N ALA A 355 -0.15 8.77 8.26
CA ALA A 355 -0.42 9.03 6.83
C ALA A 355 0.63 9.94 6.18
N LYS A 356 1.57 10.53 6.95
CA LYS A 356 2.49 11.60 6.52
C LYS A 356 3.41 11.20 5.37
N ALA A 357 3.85 9.95 5.38
CA ALA A 357 4.76 9.43 4.38
C ALA A 357 4.05 8.88 3.12
N GLY A 358 2.72 8.76 3.14
CA GLY A 358 1.94 8.17 2.04
C GLY A 358 2.25 6.70 1.75
N GLN A 359 2.85 5.97 2.70
CA GLN A 359 3.38 4.61 2.46
C GLN A 359 2.43 3.47 2.84
N GLY A 360 1.37 3.72 3.62
CA GLY A 360 0.53 2.67 4.20
C GLY A 360 -0.04 1.69 3.20
N MET A 361 -0.77 2.17 2.23
CA MET A 361 -1.34 1.33 1.17
C MET A 361 -0.25 0.57 0.40
N ASN A 362 0.88 1.23 0.11
CA ASN A 362 1.99 0.65 -0.64
C ASN A 362 2.63 -0.54 0.09
N VAL A 363 2.92 -0.39 1.39
CA VAL A 363 3.50 -1.47 2.20
C VAL A 363 2.50 -2.59 2.42
N SER A 364 1.22 -2.27 2.65
CA SER A 364 0.13 -3.25 2.80
C SER A 364 -0.03 -4.13 1.55
N MET A 365 -0.01 -3.54 0.35
CA MET A 365 0.00 -4.29 -0.91
C MET A 365 1.29 -5.11 -1.07
N GLY A 366 2.43 -4.56 -0.69
CA GLY A 366 3.71 -5.25 -0.69
C GLY A 366 3.76 -6.49 0.20
N ASP A 367 3.04 -6.49 1.33
CA ASP A 367 2.95 -7.66 2.22
C ASP A 367 2.31 -8.84 1.49
N THR A 368 1.15 -8.63 0.92
CA THR A 368 0.41 -9.70 0.27
C THR A 368 0.95 -10.03 -1.13
N PHE A 369 1.59 -9.08 -1.81
CA PHE A 369 2.35 -9.39 -3.02
C PHE A 369 3.52 -10.34 -2.73
N ASN A 370 4.14 -10.23 -1.57
CA ASN A 370 5.16 -11.16 -1.07
C ASN A 370 4.58 -12.51 -0.65
N LEU A 371 3.42 -12.53 0.04
CA LEU A 371 2.80 -13.76 0.53
C LEU A 371 2.16 -14.60 -0.58
N GLY A 372 1.51 -13.97 -1.57
CA GLY A 372 0.64 -14.64 -2.53
C GLY A 372 1.35 -15.71 -3.35
N TRP A 373 2.50 -15.39 -3.96
CA TRP A 373 3.25 -16.36 -4.74
C TRP A 373 3.79 -17.54 -3.88
N LYS A 374 4.09 -17.30 -2.60
CA LYS A 374 4.53 -18.34 -1.67
C LYS A 374 3.39 -19.32 -1.37
N LEU A 375 2.19 -18.80 -1.09
CA LEU A 375 0.99 -19.61 -0.91
C LEU A 375 0.68 -20.46 -2.16
N ILE A 376 0.74 -19.84 -3.34
CA ILE A 376 0.50 -20.55 -4.63
C ILE A 376 1.47 -21.71 -4.79
N LEU A 377 2.77 -21.49 -4.62
CA LEU A 377 3.77 -22.55 -4.80
C LEU A 377 3.62 -23.68 -3.77
N VAL A 378 3.26 -23.36 -2.53
CA VAL A 378 3.03 -24.37 -1.48
C VAL A 378 1.76 -25.17 -1.76
N LEU A 379 0.65 -24.51 -2.10
CA LEU A 379 -0.63 -25.17 -2.43
C LEU A 379 -0.51 -26.06 -3.65
N GLN A 380 0.25 -25.63 -4.66
CA GLN A 380 0.58 -26.42 -5.84
C GLN A 380 1.63 -27.52 -5.59
N LYS A 381 2.10 -27.67 -4.34
CA LYS A 381 3.14 -28.65 -3.95
C LYS A 381 4.47 -28.49 -4.73
N ARG A 382 4.78 -27.26 -5.14
CA ARG A 382 6.01 -26.91 -5.87
C ARG A 382 7.13 -26.46 -4.94
N CYS A 383 6.79 -26.11 -3.70
CA CYS A 383 7.73 -25.72 -2.65
C CYS A 383 7.34 -26.33 -1.30
N ASP A 384 8.34 -26.51 -0.43
CA ASP A 384 8.14 -26.93 0.95
C ASP A 384 7.33 -25.86 1.71
N PRO A 385 6.33 -26.23 2.53
CA PRO A 385 5.55 -25.29 3.35
C PRO A 385 6.39 -24.42 4.30
N LYS A 386 7.62 -24.82 4.66
CA LYS A 386 8.56 -23.98 5.41
C LYS A 386 8.87 -22.65 4.73
N LEU A 387 8.68 -22.55 3.40
CA LEU A 387 8.78 -21.31 2.64
C LEU A 387 7.92 -20.19 3.26
N LEU A 388 6.76 -20.52 3.82
CA LEU A 388 5.81 -19.56 4.37
C LEU A 388 6.35 -18.79 5.58
N HIS A 389 7.33 -19.33 6.33
CA HIS A 389 7.99 -18.60 7.42
C HIS A 389 8.74 -17.36 6.95
N THR A 390 9.20 -17.36 5.69
CA THR A 390 9.93 -16.21 5.13
C THR A 390 9.05 -14.97 4.99
N TYR A 391 7.72 -15.12 4.91
CA TYR A 391 6.79 -13.99 4.86
C TYR A 391 6.94 -13.07 6.08
N SER A 392 6.75 -13.64 7.27
CA SER A 392 6.85 -12.87 8.53
C SER A 392 8.26 -12.28 8.72
N ALA A 393 9.31 -13.04 8.40
CA ALA A 393 10.70 -12.60 8.54
C ALA A 393 11.02 -11.40 7.62
N GLU A 394 10.60 -11.47 6.37
CA GLU A 394 10.86 -10.43 5.36
C GLU A 394 10.00 -9.18 5.60
N ARG A 395 8.69 -9.35 5.80
CA ARG A 395 7.76 -8.22 5.82
C ARG A 395 7.74 -7.46 7.15
N ARG A 396 7.99 -8.14 8.27
CA ARG A 396 8.10 -7.46 9.55
C ARG A 396 9.28 -6.49 9.60
N THR A 397 10.40 -6.84 8.97
CA THR A 397 11.56 -5.92 8.85
C THR A 397 11.15 -4.66 8.09
N VAL A 398 10.47 -4.80 6.94
CA VAL A 398 10.00 -3.66 6.16
C VAL A 398 9.01 -2.78 6.93
N ALA A 399 8.10 -3.40 7.69
CA ALA A 399 7.15 -2.65 8.53
C ALA A 399 7.85 -1.89 9.65
N LYS A 400 8.90 -2.48 10.26
CA LYS A 400 9.70 -1.80 11.27
C LYS A 400 10.46 -0.61 10.68
N ASP A 401 11.11 -0.79 9.53
CA ASP A 401 11.80 0.29 8.83
C ASP A 401 10.84 1.44 8.49
N LEU A 402 9.58 1.13 8.14
CA LEU A 402 8.55 2.13 7.90
C LEU A 402 8.21 2.93 9.18
N ILE A 403 8.07 2.24 10.30
CA ILE A 403 7.77 2.89 11.59
C ILE A 403 8.93 3.78 12.01
N ASP A 404 10.17 3.29 11.92
CA ASP A 404 11.38 4.03 12.26
C ASP A 404 11.52 5.30 11.38
N PHE A 405 11.28 5.16 10.06
CA PHE A 405 11.25 6.29 9.13
C PHE A 405 10.16 7.31 9.47
N ASP A 406 8.93 6.85 9.74
CA ASP A 406 7.79 7.73 10.01
C ASP A 406 7.94 8.48 11.36
N HIS A 407 8.55 7.86 12.36
CA HIS A 407 8.93 8.51 13.60
C HIS A 407 9.90 9.68 13.36
N GLU A 408 10.98 9.42 12.63
CA GLU A 408 11.99 10.45 12.35
C GLU A 408 11.43 11.57 11.46
N TRP A 409 10.64 11.19 10.42
CA TRP A 409 9.95 12.12 9.55
C TRP A 409 8.99 13.03 10.33
N SER A 410 8.20 12.45 11.23
CA SER A 410 7.26 13.18 12.08
C SER A 410 8.01 14.17 13.02
N ARG A 411 9.13 13.75 13.59
CA ARG A 411 9.97 14.57 14.44
C ARG A 411 10.55 15.78 13.69
N ILE A 412 11.02 15.55 12.45
CA ILE A 412 11.64 16.61 11.62
C ILE A 412 10.59 17.61 11.13
N ILE A 413 9.43 17.15 10.69
CA ILE A 413 8.35 18.07 10.27
C ILE A 413 7.82 18.88 11.45
N GLY A 414 7.58 18.26 12.60
CA GLY A 414 7.08 18.95 13.81
C GLY A 414 8.09 19.83 14.53
N ALA A 415 9.40 19.73 14.21
CA ALA A 415 10.42 20.58 14.85
C ALA A 415 10.23 22.05 14.46
N PRO A 416 10.44 23.02 15.38
CA PRO A 416 10.44 24.45 15.02
C PRO A 416 11.48 24.74 13.93
N PRO A 417 11.28 25.79 13.11
CA PRO A 417 12.32 26.24 12.19
C PRO A 417 13.62 26.49 12.93
N ASP A 418 14.76 26.07 12.36
CA ASP A 418 16.09 26.34 12.99
C ASP A 418 16.34 27.85 13.07
N PRO A 419 16.58 28.43 14.27
CA PRO A 419 16.92 29.81 14.37
C PRO A 419 18.29 30.08 13.72
N GLY A 420 18.33 30.95 12.74
CA GLY A 420 19.57 31.35 12.08
C GLY A 420 19.94 30.60 10.81
N THR A 421 19.07 29.78 10.27
CA THR A 421 19.27 29.22 8.93
C THR A 421 19.32 30.31 7.89
N SER A 422 20.45 30.49 7.22
CA SER A 422 20.58 31.46 6.14
C SER A 422 19.70 31.11 4.96
N LEU A 423 19.33 32.07 4.12
CA LEU A 423 18.57 31.85 2.87
C LEU A 423 19.27 30.89 1.92
N GLU A 424 20.58 30.66 2.08
CA GLU A 424 21.39 29.77 1.24
C GLU A 424 21.45 28.32 1.76
N GLU A 425 21.03 28.06 3.01
CA GLU A 425 21.08 26.73 3.61
C GLU A 425 19.79 25.95 3.36
N THR A 426 19.96 24.74 2.79
CA THR A 426 18.83 23.82 2.61
C THR A 426 18.28 23.36 3.98
N PRO A 427 16.99 23.56 4.27
CA PRO A 427 16.39 23.15 5.53
C PRO A 427 16.52 21.65 5.82
N LYS A 428 16.65 21.26 7.09
CA LYS A 428 16.86 19.85 7.51
C LYS A 428 15.81 18.90 6.96
N PHE A 429 14.53 19.31 6.95
CA PHE A 429 13.46 18.44 6.46
C PHE A 429 13.53 18.21 4.95
N GLN A 430 14.00 19.22 4.18
CA GLN A 430 14.24 19.06 2.75
C GLN A 430 15.42 18.13 2.46
N LYS A 431 16.52 18.24 3.22
CA LYS A 431 17.67 17.32 3.14
C LYS A 431 17.22 15.87 3.40
N TYR A 432 16.47 15.67 4.48
CA TYR A 432 15.96 14.35 4.84
C TYR A 432 15.07 13.75 3.74
N PHE A 433 14.21 14.57 3.14
CA PHE A 433 13.36 14.12 2.02
C PHE A 433 14.19 13.65 0.82
N ILE A 434 15.22 14.42 0.45
CA ILE A 434 16.14 14.07 -0.66
C ILE A 434 16.88 12.76 -0.36
N GLU A 435 17.45 12.63 0.84
CA GLU A 435 18.22 11.46 1.27
C GLU A 435 17.37 10.17 1.27
N HIS A 436 16.06 10.30 1.53
CA HIS A 436 15.14 9.17 1.59
C HIS A 436 14.25 9.01 0.34
N GLY A 437 14.59 9.66 -0.78
CA GLY A 437 13.83 9.58 -2.03
C GLY A 437 13.63 8.14 -2.54
N ARG A 438 14.64 7.28 -2.45
CA ARG A 438 14.54 5.85 -2.77
C ARG A 438 13.54 5.13 -1.87
N TYR A 439 13.52 5.48 -0.58
CA TYR A 439 12.61 4.88 0.39
C TYR A 439 11.16 5.26 0.09
N THR A 440 10.88 6.54 -0.13
CA THR A 440 9.54 7.03 -0.45
C THR A 440 9.02 6.52 -1.80
N ALA A 441 9.92 6.24 -2.75
CA ALA A 441 9.59 5.56 -3.99
C ALA A 441 9.31 4.04 -3.82
N GLY A 442 9.49 3.48 -2.62
CA GLY A 442 9.31 2.05 -2.31
C GLY A 442 10.43 1.15 -2.84
N LEU A 443 11.58 1.73 -3.19
CA LEU A 443 12.67 1.05 -3.92
C LEU A 443 13.88 0.68 -3.07
N SER A 444 13.85 0.97 -1.77
CA SER A 444 14.96 0.69 -0.83
C SER A 444 14.86 -0.66 -0.14
N VAL A 445 13.78 -1.42 -0.35
CA VAL A 445 13.58 -2.71 0.31
C VAL A 445 14.66 -3.70 -0.12
N LYS A 446 15.39 -4.25 0.86
CA LYS A 446 16.40 -5.27 0.68
C LYS A 446 16.24 -6.38 1.71
N TYR A 447 16.02 -7.60 1.23
CA TYR A 447 15.90 -8.76 2.10
C TYR A 447 17.27 -9.33 2.48
N THR A 448 17.39 -9.74 3.72
CA THR A 448 18.62 -10.37 4.24
C THR A 448 18.77 -11.81 3.72
N PRO A 449 19.99 -12.38 3.75
CA PRO A 449 20.21 -13.77 3.38
C PRO A 449 19.27 -14.74 4.10
N SER A 450 18.64 -15.63 3.34
CA SER A 450 17.66 -16.59 3.80
C SER A 450 17.64 -17.83 2.90
N THR A 451 16.65 -18.69 3.00
CA THR A 451 16.42 -19.78 2.04
C THR A 451 16.08 -19.26 0.61
N LEU A 452 15.63 -18.01 0.51
CA LEU A 452 15.26 -17.36 -0.77
C LEU A 452 16.34 -16.41 -1.27
N THR A 453 17.05 -15.76 -0.39
CA THR A 453 18.01 -14.69 -0.71
C THR A 453 19.43 -15.17 -0.45
N GLY A 454 20.25 -15.18 -1.49
CA GLY A 454 21.66 -15.55 -1.40
C GLY A 454 22.49 -14.57 -0.56
N ARG A 455 23.72 -14.96 -0.20
CA ARG A 455 24.64 -14.11 0.56
C ARG A 455 25.30 -13.01 -0.25
N GLY A 456 25.21 -13.07 -1.59
CA GLY A 456 25.84 -12.10 -2.47
C GLY A 456 27.34 -12.31 -2.68
N ASP A 457 27.85 -13.52 -2.50
CA ASP A 457 29.28 -13.86 -2.64
C ASP A 457 29.83 -13.49 -4.04
N TRP A 458 28.97 -13.52 -5.06
CA TRP A 458 29.27 -13.20 -6.45
C TRP A 458 28.68 -11.84 -6.92
N GLN A 459 28.29 -10.97 -5.98
CA GLN A 459 27.66 -9.67 -6.31
C GLN A 459 28.50 -8.80 -7.24
N HIS A 460 29.82 -8.89 -7.17
CA HIS A 460 30.75 -8.14 -8.03
C HIS A 460 30.58 -8.46 -9.52
N LEU A 461 30.05 -9.64 -9.89
CA LEU A 461 29.77 -10.04 -11.27
C LEU A 461 28.46 -9.48 -11.80
N ALA A 462 27.56 -9.01 -10.92
CA ALA A 462 26.23 -8.47 -11.26
C ALA A 462 25.96 -7.20 -10.45
N SER A 463 26.85 -6.22 -10.52
CA SER A 463 26.79 -4.99 -9.73
C SER A 463 25.49 -4.16 -9.95
N GLY A 464 24.86 -4.30 -11.12
CA GLY A 464 23.60 -3.63 -11.43
C GLY A 464 22.35 -4.27 -10.81
N PHE A 465 22.45 -5.52 -10.26
CA PHE A 465 21.32 -6.23 -9.65
C PHE A 465 21.70 -6.70 -8.25
N GLU A 466 21.49 -5.84 -7.28
CA GLU A 466 21.86 -6.13 -5.90
C GLU A 466 21.00 -7.27 -5.32
N VAL A 467 21.68 -8.29 -4.75
CA VAL A 467 21.00 -9.45 -4.11
C VAL A 467 20.12 -8.98 -2.97
N GLY A 468 18.90 -9.51 -2.91
CA GLY A 468 17.90 -9.17 -1.91
C GLY A 468 16.98 -8.02 -2.30
N THR A 469 17.30 -7.27 -3.38
CA THR A 469 16.43 -6.19 -3.89
C THR A 469 15.49 -6.71 -4.97
N ARG A 470 14.50 -5.89 -5.33
CA ARG A 470 13.62 -6.20 -6.46
C ARG A 470 14.40 -6.28 -7.77
N PHE A 471 13.92 -7.09 -8.69
CA PHE A 471 14.38 -7.01 -10.07
C PHE A 471 13.85 -5.70 -10.70
N HIS A 472 14.76 -4.79 -11.07
CA HIS A 472 14.41 -3.53 -11.69
C HIS A 472 14.35 -3.65 -13.21
N SER A 473 13.56 -2.78 -13.84
CA SER A 473 13.43 -2.74 -15.29
C SER A 473 14.62 -2.03 -15.94
N ALA A 474 14.82 -2.35 -17.21
CA ALA A 474 15.71 -1.63 -18.11
C ALA A 474 15.12 -1.59 -19.52
N PRO A 475 15.37 -0.56 -20.33
CA PRO A 475 15.00 -0.54 -21.73
C PRO A 475 15.81 -1.60 -22.50
N VAL A 476 15.11 -2.46 -23.22
CA VAL A 476 15.70 -3.55 -24.01
C VAL A 476 15.03 -3.65 -25.37
N ILE A 477 15.69 -4.33 -26.30
CA ILE A 477 15.11 -4.68 -27.62
C ILE A 477 14.91 -6.19 -27.65
N ARG A 478 13.69 -6.64 -27.92
CA ARG A 478 13.39 -8.05 -28.10
C ARG A 478 13.95 -8.54 -29.44
N LEU A 479 14.87 -9.49 -29.40
CA LEU A 479 15.59 -9.95 -30.61
C LEU A 479 14.67 -10.59 -31.65
N ALA A 480 13.58 -11.24 -31.24
CA ALA A 480 12.66 -11.93 -32.13
C ALA A 480 12.00 -11.02 -33.19
N ASP A 481 11.78 -9.75 -32.88
CA ASP A 481 11.03 -8.81 -33.71
C ASP A 481 11.54 -7.35 -33.64
N ALA A 482 12.69 -7.14 -33.02
CA ALA A 482 13.32 -5.82 -32.84
C ALA A 482 12.41 -4.82 -32.06
N LYS A 483 11.45 -5.30 -31.27
CA LYS A 483 10.54 -4.44 -30.50
C LYS A 483 11.22 -3.86 -29.27
N PRO A 484 11.27 -2.53 -29.12
CA PRO A 484 11.72 -1.90 -27.89
C PRO A 484 10.67 -2.11 -26.79
N LEU A 485 11.12 -2.45 -25.59
CA LEU A 485 10.26 -2.67 -24.42
C LEU A 485 11.04 -2.44 -23.11
N GLN A 486 10.32 -2.34 -22.02
CA GLN A 486 10.88 -2.38 -20.68
C GLN A 486 10.94 -3.84 -20.20
N LEU A 487 12.14 -4.30 -19.76
CA LEU A 487 12.35 -5.68 -19.34
C LEU A 487 11.42 -6.07 -18.17
N GLY A 488 11.20 -5.17 -17.22
CA GLY A 488 10.30 -5.38 -16.08
C GLY A 488 8.85 -5.65 -16.49
N HIS A 489 8.38 -5.13 -17.63
CA HIS A 489 7.02 -5.34 -18.12
C HIS A 489 6.76 -6.79 -18.60
N THR A 490 7.80 -7.58 -18.77
CA THR A 490 7.67 -9.02 -19.08
C THR A 490 7.39 -9.88 -17.86
N VAL A 491 7.52 -9.29 -16.64
CA VAL A 491 7.36 -10.01 -15.38
C VAL A 491 5.93 -9.88 -14.88
N LYS A 492 5.19 -10.97 -14.90
CA LYS A 492 3.79 -11.03 -14.42
C LYS A 492 3.70 -11.57 -13.00
N ALA A 493 2.59 -11.27 -12.31
CA ALA A 493 2.27 -11.80 -10.98
C ALA A 493 1.70 -13.23 -11.08
N ASP A 494 2.46 -14.15 -11.69
CA ASP A 494 2.07 -15.51 -12.08
C ASP A 494 2.73 -16.62 -11.25
N ALA A 495 3.40 -16.26 -10.16
CA ALA A 495 4.13 -17.16 -9.25
C ALA A 495 5.19 -18.05 -9.95
N ARG A 496 5.77 -17.57 -11.05
CA ARG A 496 6.84 -18.29 -11.75
C ARG A 496 8.21 -17.80 -11.31
N TRP A 497 9.14 -18.71 -11.16
CA TRP A 497 10.56 -18.41 -11.08
C TRP A 497 11.08 -17.97 -12.45
N ARG A 498 11.96 -16.99 -12.45
CA ARG A 498 12.63 -16.49 -13.65
C ARG A 498 14.14 -16.54 -13.47
N LEU A 499 14.81 -17.13 -14.44
CA LEU A 499 16.26 -17.14 -14.51
C LEU A 499 16.70 -16.14 -15.57
N TYR A 500 17.50 -15.17 -15.14
CA TYR A 500 18.10 -14.19 -16.04
C TYR A 500 19.59 -14.52 -16.21
N ALA A 501 20.02 -14.59 -17.46
CA ALA A 501 21.42 -14.76 -17.81
C ALA A 501 21.90 -13.57 -18.64
N PHE A 502 22.95 -12.93 -18.20
CA PHE A 502 23.55 -11.79 -18.89
C PHE A 502 24.79 -12.29 -19.64
N ALA A 503 24.70 -12.29 -20.99
CA ALA A 503 25.84 -12.63 -21.82
C ALA A 503 26.83 -11.46 -21.83
N GLY A 504 28.13 -11.79 -21.95
CA GLY A 504 29.16 -10.79 -22.20
C GLY A 504 29.07 -10.16 -23.60
N SER A 505 29.85 -9.15 -23.83
CA SER A 505 29.89 -8.42 -25.11
C SER A 505 30.75 -9.10 -26.19
N GLU A 506 31.19 -10.35 -26.00
CA GLU A 506 31.94 -11.12 -26.99
C GLU A 506 31.05 -11.74 -28.07
#